data_b04fb7dba2ac284be006a49f93c2b213
#
_entry.id   b04fb7dba2ac284be006a49f93c2b213
#
_cell.length_a   1.000
_cell.length_b   1.000
_cell.length_c   1.000
_cell.angle_alpha   90.00
_cell.angle_beta   90.00
_cell.angle_gamma   90.00
#
_symmetry.space_group_name_H-M   'P 1'
#
loop_
_entity.id
_entity.type
_entity.pdbx_description
1 polymer ?
#
loop_
_entity_poly.entity_id
_entity_poly.type
_entity_poly.pdbx_seq_one_letter_code
_entity_poly.pdbx_strand_id
1 'polypeptide(L)'
;MPRYNRNVLPKTPVSPWKIAALCAVISGLMAPAALAQSISLPQALSTAMDANPDLAAARQEIGIADGARKQAGLIPNPTISYDVEDTRRNTSQTTVSLSQTLELGGKRGARVDVATYGQTAAQLELDRRVNGLRADVVQAFYAALRAQTGLDLAKQSLELTERGLRIVDGRVRAGKSSPVEATRAQVQLAEAQLQVRRAETEKATAYQQLAQITGSSVTVFDRLESPTLSPGLPPRTEDLLAKLDQTAEMRQAVVQIDKSDASLGSEKAQRIPNLTVSVGSQYDRSVRERVNTVGLSMPLPLFDRNQGNILSTSRRADQARDQRNAVELRLRTETQTALNQWSTAMQEVESYDKTILPSAQQAVDTATRGFEMGKFGFIEVLDAQRTLIVARGQYLESLAAATNARAQVERVYGEVGSTAGAR
;
A
#
# COMPACT_ATOMS: atom_id res chain seq x y z
N MET A 1 68.90 11.11 -39.04
CA MET A 1 69.50 9.81 -38.59
C MET A 1 69.82 9.90 -37.11
N PRO A 2 69.19 9.14 -36.25
CA PRO A 2 69.77 7.87 -35.80
C PRO A 2 68.68 6.77 -35.46
N ARG A 3 69.11 5.58 -35.66
CA ARG A 3 68.99 4.27 -35.02
C ARG A 3 67.67 3.79 -34.44
N TYR A 4 67.13 2.83 -35.16
CA TYR A 4 66.25 1.74 -34.82
C TYR A 4 66.68 0.98 -33.56
N ASN A 5 65.76 0.76 -32.60
CA ASN A 5 65.96 -0.26 -31.58
C ASN A 5 64.70 -1.15 -31.49
N ARG A 6 64.87 -2.42 -31.86
CA ARG A 6 63.87 -3.51 -31.73
C ARG A 6 63.82 -3.94 -30.29
N ASN A 7 62.68 -3.79 -29.63
CA ASN A 7 62.44 -4.53 -28.40
C ASN A 7 61.47 -5.65 -28.65
N VAL A 8 62.01 -6.85 -28.42
CA VAL A 8 61.37 -8.15 -28.47
C VAL A 8 60.41 -8.26 -27.28
N LEU A 9 59.14 -8.56 -27.54
CA LEU A 9 58.12 -8.89 -26.52
C LEU A 9 58.34 -10.33 -26.02
N PRO A 10 58.37 -10.62 -24.72
CA PRO A 10 58.42 -11.96 -24.19
C PRO A 10 57.01 -12.60 -24.27
N LYS A 11 56.94 -13.80 -24.83
CA LYS A 11 55.80 -14.73 -24.80
C LYS A 11 55.59 -15.22 -23.36
N THR A 12 54.54 -14.80 -22.70
CA THR A 12 54.13 -15.40 -21.43
C THR A 12 53.25 -16.62 -21.70
N PRO A 13 53.51 -17.78 -21.07
CA PRO A 13 52.67 -18.97 -21.23
C PRO A 13 51.32 -18.79 -20.54
N VAL A 14 50.25 -19.07 -21.27
CA VAL A 14 48.88 -19.07 -20.75
C VAL A 14 48.74 -20.25 -19.81
N SER A 15 48.53 -19.98 -18.51
CA SER A 15 48.36 -21.01 -17.49
C SER A 15 47.01 -21.74 -17.68
N PRO A 16 46.98 -23.09 -17.49
CA PRO A 16 45.75 -23.89 -17.68
C PRO A 16 44.62 -23.59 -16.69
N TRP A 17 44.86 -22.74 -15.70
CA TRP A 17 43.85 -22.33 -14.71
C TRP A 17 42.83 -21.29 -15.21
N LYS A 18 43.09 -20.62 -16.32
CA LYS A 18 42.14 -19.66 -16.91
C LYS A 18 41.02 -20.31 -17.74
N ILE A 19 41.20 -21.56 -18.14
CA ILE A 19 40.15 -22.31 -18.88
C ILE A 19 39.14 -22.96 -17.91
N ALA A 20 39.57 -23.31 -16.68
CA ALA A 20 38.67 -23.86 -15.65
C ALA A 20 37.69 -22.80 -15.06
N ALA A 21 38.07 -21.51 -15.06
CA ALA A 21 37.23 -20.45 -14.58
C ALA A 21 36.09 -20.05 -15.55
N LEU A 22 36.25 -20.32 -16.85
CA LEU A 22 35.24 -20.03 -17.88
C LEU A 22 34.12 -21.08 -17.91
N CYS A 23 34.38 -22.32 -17.53
CA CYS A 23 33.38 -23.40 -17.44
C CYS A 23 32.51 -23.29 -16.15
N ALA A 24 32.99 -22.65 -15.08
CA ALA A 24 32.23 -22.48 -13.82
C ALA A 24 31.19 -21.37 -13.90
N VAL A 25 31.28 -20.44 -14.86
CA VAL A 25 30.31 -19.32 -15.01
C VAL A 25 29.10 -19.76 -15.85
N ILE A 26 29.16 -20.80 -16.64
CA ILE A 26 28.04 -21.28 -17.47
C ILE A 26 27.10 -22.22 -16.70
N SER A 27 27.52 -22.76 -15.55
CA SER A 27 26.68 -23.64 -14.72
C SER A 27 25.74 -22.89 -13.74
N GLY A 28 25.78 -21.57 -13.69
CA GLY A 28 25.02 -20.74 -12.74
C GLY A 28 23.71 -20.15 -13.29
N LEU A 29 23.35 -20.39 -14.55
CA LEU A 29 22.14 -19.81 -15.19
C LEU A 29 21.06 -20.86 -15.51
N MET A 30 20.98 -21.94 -14.74
CA MET A 30 19.70 -22.62 -14.58
C MET A 30 18.90 -21.84 -13.51
N ALA A 31 18.18 -20.79 -13.94
CA ALA A 31 17.06 -20.31 -13.19
C ALA A 31 16.16 -21.53 -12.90
N PRO A 32 15.79 -21.83 -11.65
CA PRO A 32 14.82 -22.87 -11.40
C PRO A 32 13.58 -22.48 -12.20
N ALA A 33 13.15 -23.36 -13.10
CA ALA A 33 11.83 -23.26 -13.68
C ALA A 33 10.88 -23.03 -12.49
N ALA A 34 10.27 -21.87 -12.43
CA ALA A 34 9.29 -21.55 -11.41
C ALA A 34 8.18 -22.60 -11.59
N LEU A 35 8.24 -23.66 -10.79
CA LEU A 35 7.12 -24.59 -10.66
C LEU A 35 5.95 -23.71 -10.28
N ALA A 36 4.92 -23.75 -11.09
CA ALA A 36 3.65 -23.10 -10.86
C ALA A 36 3.19 -23.37 -9.42
N GLN A 37 3.41 -22.42 -8.54
CA GLN A 37 3.24 -22.60 -7.10
C GLN A 37 1.89 -22.04 -6.72
N SER A 38 1.08 -22.86 -6.04
CA SER A 38 -0.12 -22.35 -5.39
C SER A 38 0.30 -21.36 -4.30
N ILE A 39 -0.40 -20.24 -4.20
CA ILE A 39 -0.17 -19.24 -3.16
C ILE A 39 -1.35 -19.20 -2.18
N SER A 40 -1.06 -19.23 -0.89
CA SER A 40 -2.03 -19.04 0.17
C SER A 40 -2.11 -17.58 0.61
N LEU A 41 -3.21 -17.19 1.27
CA LEU A 41 -3.38 -15.82 1.79
C LEU A 41 -2.25 -15.39 2.75
N PRO A 42 -1.78 -16.22 3.72
CA PRO A 42 -0.66 -15.84 4.57
C PRO A 42 0.63 -15.60 3.79
N GLN A 43 0.90 -16.39 2.75
CA GLN A 43 2.07 -16.20 1.89
C GLN A 43 1.96 -14.91 1.06
N ALA A 44 0.77 -14.60 0.51
CA ALA A 44 0.55 -13.34 -0.19
C ALA A 44 0.74 -12.13 0.72
N LEU A 45 0.27 -12.20 1.97
CA LEU A 45 0.46 -11.16 2.98
C LEU A 45 1.94 -10.98 3.32
N SER A 46 2.69 -12.06 3.61
CA SER A 46 4.12 -11.95 3.93
C SER A 46 4.90 -11.38 2.74
N THR A 47 4.65 -11.85 1.53
CA THR A 47 5.33 -11.35 0.32
C THR A 47 5.06 -9.86 0.12
N ALA A 48 3.80 -9.42 0.28
CA ALA A 48 3.45 -8.01 0.14
C ALA A 48 4.13 -7.13 1.19
N MET A 49 4.20 -7.57 2.46
CA MET A 49 4.86 -6.82 3.53
C MET A 49 6.37 -6.67 3.29
N ASP A 50 7.00 -7.63 2.63
CA ASP A 50 8.44 -7.63 2.38
C ASP A 50 8.80 -6.91 1.07
N ALA A 51 8.02 -7.08 0.02
CA ALA A 51 8.37 -6.68 -1.33
C ALA A 51 7.59 -5.46 -1.88
N ASN A 52 6.55 -4.97 -1.18
CA ASN A 52 5.74 -3.86 -1.69
C ASN A 52 6.53 -2.55 -1.73
N PRO A 53 6.67 -1.88 -2.91
CA PRO A 53 7.45 -0.65 -3.04
C PRO A 53 6.89 0.55 -2.26
N ASP A 54 5.55 0.65 -2.15
CA ASP A 54 4.91 1.76 -1.42
C ASP A 54 5.18 1.67 0.07
N LEU A 55 5.22 0.44 0.62
CA LEU A 55 5.59 0.21 2.00
C LEU A 55 7.08 0.47 2.23
N ALA A 56 7.95 0.10 1.28
CA ALA A 56 9.36 0.42 1.33
C ALA A 56 9.59 1.95 1.32
N ALA A 57 8.87 2.69 0.47
CA ALA A 57 8.90 4.15 0.46
C ALA A 57 8.43 4.75 1.81
N ALA A 58 7.35 4.23 2.39
CA ALA A 58 6.86 4.68 3.69
C ALA A 58 7.86 4.47 4.83
N ARG A 59 8.63 3.38 4.78
CA ARG A 59 9.73 3.16 5.74
C ARG A 59 10.83 4.22 5.64
N GLN A 60 11.13 4.72 4.42
CA GLN A 60 12.11 5.79 4.24
C GLN A 60 11.65 7.15 4.79
N GLU A 61 10.33 7.40 4.85
CA GLU A 61 9.78 8.64 5.43
C GLU A 61 10.16 8.80 6.91
N ILE A 62 10.33 7.70 7.66
CA ILE A 62 10.83 7.74 9.04
C ILE A 62 12.28 8.26 9.05
N GLY A 63 13.13 7.76 8.14
CA GLY A 63 14.51 8.23 8.02
C GLY A 63 14.61 9.72 7.61
N ILE A 64 13.69 10.18 6.74
CA ILE A 64 13.57 11.58 6.35
C ILE A 64 13.18 12.43 7.56
N ALA A 65 12.20 12.00 8.36
CA ALA A 65 11.78 12.69 9.58
C ALA A 65 12.89 12.71 10.65
N ASP A 66 13.68 11.63 10.78
CA ASP A 66 14.87 11.58 11.65
C ASP A 66 15.92 12.60 11.22
N GLY A 67 16.17 12.72 9.91
CA GLY A 67 17.04 13.73 9.34
C GLY A 67 16.58 15.16 9.66
N ALA A 68 15.27 15.41 9.48
CA ALA A 68 14.65 16.70 9.79
C ALA A 68 14.77 17.05 11.29
N ARG A 69 14.57 16.08 12.18
CA ARG A 69 14.73 16.27 13.63
C ARG A 69 16.18 16.57 14.01
N LYS A 70 17.15 15.84 13.43
CA LYS A 70 18.58 16.13 13.63
C LYS A 70 18.92 17.56 13.19
N GLN A 71 18.47 17.96 11.99
CA GLN A 71 18.70 19.30 11.45
C GLN A 71 18.07 20.40 12.33
N ALA A 72 16.84 20.17 12.84
CA ALA A 72 16.16 21.12 13.73
C ALA A 72 16.93 21.36 15.04
N GLY A 73 17.72 20.39 15.49
CA GLY A 73 18.55 20.48 16.70
C GLY A 73 19.88 21.19 16.53
N LEU A 74 20.28 21.52 15.30
CA LEU A 74 21.57 22.19 15.07
C LEU A 74 21.49 23.67 15.40
N ILE A 75 22.63 24.21 15.92
CA ILE A 75 22.82 25.65 16.08
C ILE A 75 23.32 26.25 14.76
N PRO A 76 23.05 27.54 14.48
CA PRO A 76 23.60 28.23 13.31
C PRO A 76 25.12 28.17 13.27
N ASN A 77 25.71 28.02 12.08
CA ASN A 77 27.13 28.03 11.91
C ASN A 77 27.71 29.41 12.19
N PRO A 78 28.96 29.53 12.71
CA PRO A 78 29.68 30.78 12.75
C PRO A 78 29.96 31.28 11.33
N THR A 79 29.99 32.60 11.16
CA THR A 79 30.30 33.26 9.89
C THR A 79 31.64 33.97 10.04
N ILE A 80 32.57 33.72 9.10
CA ILE A 80 33.81 34.50 8.98
C ILE A 80 33.59 35.54 7.87
N SER A 81 33.98 36.79 8.12
CA SER A 81 33.95 37.83 7.11
C SER A 81 35.35 38.45 6.96
N TYR A 82 35.63 38.88 5.74
CA TYR A 82 36.84 39.60 5.36
C TYR A 82 36.40 40.81 4.55
N ASP A 83 36.57 41.99 5.13
CA ASP A 83 36.14 43.25 4.57
C ASP A 83 37.36 44.15 4.31
N VAL A 84 37.38 44.79 3.15
CA VAL A 84 38.41 45.79 2.82
C VAL A 84 37.71 47.10 2.50
N GLU A 85 37.88 48.06 3.36
CA GLU A 85 37.42 49.44 3.14
C GLU A 85 38.55 50.25 2.51
N ASP A 86 38.23 51.07 1.51
CA ASP A 86 39.17 51.88 0.71
C ASP A 86 40.27 51.02 0.07
N THR A 87 40.11 50.69 -1.19
CA THR A 87 41.05 49.85 -1.95
C THR A 87 42.31 50.55 -2.33
N ARG A 88 42.50 51.88 -1.99
CA ARG A 88 43.74 52.64 -2.21
C ARG A 88 44.87 52.12 -1.32
N ARG A 89 46.05 52.02 -1.92
CA ARG A 89 47.17 51.30 -1.33
C ARG A 89 47.69 51.87 0.04
N ASN A 90 47.40 53.12 0.33
CA ASN A 90 47.96 53.79 1.55
C ASN A 90 46.94 54.06 2.64
N THR A 91 45.62 53.92 2.34
CA THR A 91 44.52 54.24 3.24
C THR A 91 43.55 53.04 3.47
N SER A 92 43.85 51.87 2.88
CA SER A 92 43.01 50.71 3.03
C SER A 92 42.93 50.18 4.47
N GLN A 93 41.76 49.89 4.92
CA GLN A 93 41.46 49.17 6.17
C GLN A 93 41.00 47.75 5.86
N THR A 94 41.61 46.80 6.54
CA THR A 94 41.25 45.38 6.36
C THR A 94 40.72 44.84 7.68
N THR A 95 39.50 44.35 7.67
CA THR A 95 38.83 43.76 8.83
C THR A 95 38.61 42.28 8.61
N VAL A 96 39.04 41.47 9.55
CA VAL A 96 38.69 40.05 9.63
C VAL A 96 37.83 39.87 10.87
N SER A 97 36.64 39.32 10.72
CA SER A 97 35.77 39.08 11.87
C SER A 97 35.15 37.69 11.84
N LEU A 98 34.88 37.16 13.02
CA LEU A 98 34.12 35.93 13.26
C LEU A 98 32.85 36.31 14.01
N SER A 99 31.72 35.92 13.51
CA SER A 99 30.42 36.18 14.16
C SER A 99 29.66 34.88 14.41
N GLN A 100 28.96 34.83 15.54
CA GLN A 100 28.08 33.72 15.94
C GLN A 100 26.71 34.26 16.28
N THR A 101 25.69 33.71 15.61
CA THR A 101 24.30 33.99 15.94
C THR A 101 23.83 33.09 17.09
N LEU A 102 23.39 33.72 18.16
CA LEU A 102 22.77 33.07 19.32
C LEU A 102 21.25 33.16 19.19
N GLU A 103 20.61 32.00 19.05
CA GLU A 103 19.14 31.91 18.99
C GLU A 103 18.58 32.11 20.39
N LEU A 104 17.78 33.17 20.55
CA LEU A 104 17.08 33.47 21.78
C LEU A 104 15.60 33.02 21.69
N GLY A 105 14.89 33.03 22.81
CA GLY A 105 13.47 32.75 22.85
C GLY A 105 13.09 31.29 22.71
N GLY A 106 14.04 30.36 22.86
CA GLY A 106 13.74 28.92 22.79
C GLY A 106 13.49 28.37 21.37
N LYS A 107 13.87 29.13 20.32
CA LYS A 107 13.60 28.78 18.90
C LYS A 107 14.09 27.40 18.55
N ARG A 108 15.29 27.00 18.97
CA ARG A 108 15.82 25.67 18.74
C ARG A 108 14.94 24.57 19.34
N GLY A 109 14.53 24.74 20.61
CA GLY A 109 13.62 23.82 21.28
C GLY A 109 12.31 23.67 20.52
N ALA A 110 11.69 24.80 20.18
CA ALA A 110 10.43 24.80 19.43
C ALA A 110 10.53 24.13 18.04
N ARG A 111 11.66 24.31 17.32
CA ARG A 111 11.92 23.58 16.07
C ARG A 111 12.05 22.07 16.28
N VAL A 112 12.74 21.67 17.35
CA VAL A 112 12.90 20.25 17.72
C VAL A 112 11.57 19.63 18.08
N ASP A 113 10.67 20.34 18.78
CA ASP A 113 9.34 19.87 19.14
C ASP A 113 8.49 19.60 17.89
N VAL A 114 8.46 20.57 16.95
CA VAL A 114 7.76 20.40 15.66
C VAL A 114 8.28 19.17 14.89
N ALA A 115 9.61 19.01 14.83
CA ALA A 115 10.22 17.89 14.13
C ALA A 115 9.99 16.54 14.84
N THR A 116 9.90 16.53 16.17
CA THR A 116 9.58 15.34 16.97
C THR A 116 8.16 14.87 16.70
N TYR A 117 7.18 15.76 16.66
CA TYR A 117 5.81 15.40 16.24
C TYR A 117 5.77 14.97 14.77
N GLY A 118 6.61 15.57 13.91
CA GLY A 118 6.78 15.11 12.53
C GLY A 118 7.26 13.66 12.43
N GLN A 119 8.22 13.26 13.27
CA GLN A 119 8.71 11.88 13.37
C GLN A 119 7.62 10.92 13.85
N THR A 120 6.88 11.30 14.89
CA THR A 120 5.74 10.49 15.39
C THR A 120 4.65 10.35 14.33
N ALA A 121 4.35 11.41 13.57
CA ALA A 121 3.40 11.36 12.48
C ALA A 121 3.84 10.41 11.35
N ALA A 122 5.13 10.39 11.00
CA ALA A 122 5.68 9.46 10.00
C ALA A 122 5.57 7.99 10.46
N GLN A 123 5.79 7.71 11.75
CA GLN A 123 5.62 6.37 12.32
C GLN A 123 4.15 5.91 12.24
N LEU A 124 3.19 6.76 12.62
CA LEU A 124 1.76 6.44 12.54
C LEU A 124 1.26 6.30 11.10
N GLU A 125 1.85 7.06 10.17
CA GLU A 125 1.56 6.88 8.74
C GLU A 125 2.05 5.53 8.22
N LEU A 126 3.22 5.04 8.68
CA LEU A 126 3.67 3.69 8.37
C LEU A 126 2.67 2.64 8.90
N ASP A 127 2.22 2.77 10.15
CA ASP A 127 1.25 1.84 10.74
C ASP A 127 -0.06 1.84 9.94
N ARG A 128 -0.55 3.01 9.53
CA ARG A 128 -1.73 3.15 8.69
C ARG A 128 -1.55 2.47 7.33
N ARG A 129 -0.39 2.63 6.69
CA ARG A 129 -0.07 1.99 5.40
C ARG A 129 0.06 0.50 5.51
N VAL A 130 0.63 -0.02 6.59
CA VAL A 130 0.68 -1.46 6.88
C VAL A 130 -0.73 -2.06 6.95
N ASN A 131 -1.63 -1.43 7.71
CA ASN A 131 -3.03 -1.88 7.82
C ASN A 131 -3.75 -1.77 6.47
N GLY A 132 -3.52 -0.68 5.72
CA GLY A 132 -4.05 -0.49 4.38
C GLY A 132 -3.60 -1.58 3.41
N LEU A 133 -2.29 -1.84 3.33
CA LEU A 133 -1.73 -2.87 2.46
C LEU A 133 -2.28 -4.26 2.81
N ARG A 134 -2.40 -4.59 4.11
CA ARG A 134 -3.00 -5.85 4.55
C ARG A 134 -4.42 -6.02 4.01
N ALA A 135 -5.25 -4.98 4.16
CA ALA A 135 -6.62 -4.99 3.65
C ALA A 135 -6.67 -5.12 2.11
N ASP A 136 -5.78 -4.41 1.40
CA ASP A 136 -5.70 -4.47 -0.06
C ASP A 136 -5.29 -5.86 -0.56
N VAL A 137 -4.32 -6.52 0.10
CA VAL A 137 -3.91 -7.89 -0.22
C VAL A 137 -5.06 -8.87 -0.01
N VAL A 138 -5.79 -8.76 1.11
CA VAL A 138 -6.95 -9.61 1.41
C VAL A 138 -8.01 -9.44 0.32
N GLN A 139 -8.37 -8.20 -0.03
CA GLN A 139 -9.35 -7.91 -1.08
C GLN A 139 -8.93 -8.46 -2.44
N ALA A 140 -7.68 -8.22 -2.85
CA ALA A 140 -7.16 -8.70 -4.13
C ALA A 140 -7.07 -10.23 -4.18
N PHE A 141 -6.69 -10.88 -3.08
CA PHE A 141 -6.62 -12.34 -3.00
C PHE A 141 -8.01 -12.97 -3.18
N TYR A 142 -9.04 -12.47 -2.49
CA TYR A 142 -10.39 -13.00 -2.62
C TYR A 142 -11.03 -12.63 -3.97
N ALA A 143 -10.72 -11.48 -4.55
CA ALA A 143 -11.13 -11.16 -5.91
C ALA A 143 -10.51 -12.13 -6.93
N ALA A 144 -9.23 -12.46 -6.78
CA ALA A 144 -8.55 -13.41 -7.64
C ALA A 144 -9.04 -14.86 -7.44
N LEU A 145 -9.35 -15.26 -6.20
CA LEU A 145 -9.94 -16.55 -5.89
C LEU A 145 -11.35 -16.68 -6.49
N ARG A 146 -12.16 -15.64 -6.38
CA ARG A 146 -13.48 -15.57 -7.03
C ARG A 146 -13.39 -15.73 -8.53
N ALA A 147 -12.45 -15.01 -9.17
CA ALA A 147 -12.23 -15.09 -10.61
C ALA A 147 -11.74 -16.49 -11.05
N GLN A 148 -10.84 -17.12 -10.27
CA GLN A 148 -10.41 -18.50 -10.48
C GLN A 148 -11.60 -19.47 -10.45
N THR A 149 -12.41 -19.43 -9.40
CA THR A 149 -13.55 -20.31 -9.24
C THR A 149 -14.64 -20.02 -10.26
N GLY A 150 -14.83 -18.74 -10.63
CA GLY A 150 -15.72 -18.32 -11.71
C GLY A 150 -15.34 -18.93 -13.06
N LEU A 151 -14.04 -19.01 -13.37
CA LEU A 151 -13.56 -19.71 -14.57
C LEU A 151 -13.84 -21.21 -14.51
N ASP A 152 -13.64 -21.86 -13.35
CA ASP A 152 -13.91 -23.28 -13.18
C ASP A 152 -15.42 -23.57 -13.38
N LEU A 153 -16.30 -22.71 -12.85
CA LEU A 153 -17.75 -22.81 -13.06
C LEU A 153 -18.16 -22.55 -14.52
N ALA A 154 -17.55 -21.57 -15.19
CA ALA A 154 -17.82 -21.31 -16.60
C ALA A 154 -17.43 -22.49 -17.50
N LYS A 155 -16.30 -23.16 -17.22
CA LYS A 155 -15.87 -24.38 -17.91
C LYS A 155 -16.84 -25.55 -17.68
N GLN A 156 -17.31 -25.73 -16.44
CA GLN A 156 -18.35 -26.74 -16.14
C GLN A 156 -19.66 -26.46 -16.90
N SER A 157 -20.08 -25.19 -16.97
CA SER A 157 -21.25 -24.78 -17.73
C SER A 157 -21.09 -25.05 -19.23
N LEU A 158 -19.90 -24.77 -19.80
CA LEU A 158 -19.61 -25.08 -21.21
C LEU A 158 -19.70 -26.57 -21.50
N GLU A 159 -19.04 -27.42 -20.70
CA GLU A 159 -19.08 -28.89 -20.88
C GLU A 159 -20.52 -29.43 -20.82
N LEU A 160 -21.31 -28.88 -19.93
CA LEU A 160 -22.72 -29.22 -19.77
C LEU A 160 -23.54 -28.85 -21.02
N THR A 161 -23.35 -27.63 -21.52
CA THR A 161 -24.04 -27.14 -22.71
C THR A 161 -23.64 -27.93 -23.96
N GLU A 162 -22.37 -28.31 -24.09
CA GLU A 162 -21.91 -29.21 -25.16
C GLU A 162 -22.59 -30.60 -25.11
N ARG A 163 -22.72 -31.17 -23.91
CA ARG A 163 -23.47 -32.45 -23.73
C ARG A 163 -24.91 -32.26 -24.10
N GLY A 164 -25.53 -31.14 -23.71
CA GLY A 164 -26.90 -30.80 -24.08
C GLY A 164 -27.12 -30.73 -25.58
N LEU A 165 -26.26 -30.01 -26.29
CA LEU A 165 -26.33 -29.90 -27.74
C LEU A 165 -26.24 -31.28 -28.41
N ARG A 166 -25.31 -32.17 -28.01
CA ARG A 166 -25.18 -33.53 -28.57
C ARG A 166 -26.48 -34.34 -28.40
N ILE A 167 -27.16 -34.22 -27.26
CA ILE A 167 -28.44 -34.93 -27.00
C ILE A 167 -29.54 -34.36 -27.86
N VAL A 168 -29.69 -33.04 -27.93
CA VAL A 168 -30.71 -32.38 -28.76
C VAL A 168 -30.52 -32.70 -30.24
N ASP A 169 -29.31 -32.68 -30.76
CA ASP A 169 -28.97 -33.02 -32.14
C ASP A 169 -29.33 -34.49 -32.44
N GLY A 170 -29.06 -35.41 -31.51
CA GLY A 170 -29.49 -36.81 -31.63
C GLY A 170 -31.01 -36.99 -31.70
N ARG A 171 -31.75 -36.24 -30.90
CA ARG A 171 -33.22 -36.25 -30.91
C ARG A 171 -33.82 -35.64 -32.19
N VAL A 172 -33.23 -34.57 -32.71
CA VAL A 172 -33.66 -33.94 -33.98
C VAL A 172 -33.42 -34.90 -35.12
N ARG A 173 -32.26 -35.56 -35.20
CA ARG A 173 -31.94 -36.57 -36.21
C ARG A 173 -32.92 -37.78 -36.15
N ALA A 174 -33.39 -38.17 -34.95
CA ALA A 174 -34.37 -39.20 -34.75
C ALA A 174 -35.83 -38.73 -34.96
N GLY A 175 -36.06 -37.50 -35.38
CA GLY A 175 -37.38 -36.91 -35.58
C GLY A 175 -38.20 -36.69 -34.29
N LYS A 176 -37.51 -36.70 -33.11
CA LYS A 176 -38.14 -36.59 -31.78
C LYS A 176 -38.12 -35.17 -31.21
N SER A 177 -37.45 -34.22 -31.85
CA SER A 177 -37.36 -32.81 -31.46
C SER A 177 -37.35 -31.92 -32.70
N SER A 178 -37.76 -30.65 -32.52
CA SER A 178 -37.76 -29.63 -33.58
C SER A 178 -36.34 -29.14 -33.92
N PRO A 179 -36.02 -28.85 -35.20
CA PRO A 179 -34.77 -28.19 -35.57
C PRO A 179 -34.51 -26.85 -34.82
N VAL A 180 -35.57 -26.15 -34.42
CA VAL A 180 -35.49 -24.93 -33.61
C VAL A 180 -34.80 -25.15 -32.24
N GLU A 181 -35.02 -26.35 -31.66
CA GLU A 181 -34.34 -26.70 -30.39
C GLU A 181 -32.84 -26.84 -30.57
N ALA A 182 -32.38 -27.43 -31.68
CA ALA A 182 -30.96 -27.52 -32.01
C ALA A 182 -30.35 -26.11 -32.20
N THR A 183 -31.05 -25.22 -32.89
CA THR A 183 -30.60 -23.83 -33.07
C THR A 183 -30.49 -23.10 -31.71
N ARG A 184 -31.46 -23.26 -30.82
CA ARG A 184 -31.38 -22.69 -29.45
C ARG A 184 -30.22 -23.26 -28.66
N ALA A 185 -29.97 -24.56 -28.72
CA ALA A 185 -28.82 -25.18 -28.07
C ALA A 185 -27.47 -24.68 -28.61
N GLN A 186 -27.38 -24.40 -29.92
CA GLN A 186 -26.20 -23.79 -30.53
C GLN A 186 -25.95 -22.36 -30.03
N VAL A 187 -27.00 -21.54 -29.89
CA VAL A 187 -26.88 -20.19 -29.29
C VAL A 187 -26.39 -20.29 -27.85
N GLN A 188 -26.92 -21.20 -27.04
CA GLN A 188 -26.49 -21.42 -25.65
C GLN A 188 -25.01 -21.86 -25.59
N LEU A 189 -24.55 -22.70 -26.54
CA LEU A 189 -23.16 -23.10 -26.63
C LEU A 189 -22.24 -21.90 -26.92
N ALA A 190 -22.62 -21.05 -27.88
CA ALA A 190 -21.86 -19.84 -28.21
C ALA A 190 -21.79 -18.88 -27.04
N GLU A 191 -22.89 -18.71 -26.27
CA GLU A 191 -22.91 -17.91 -25.04
C GLU A 191 -21.99 -18.49 -23.96
N ALA A 192 -22.00 -19.80 -23.73
CA ALA A 192 -21.12 -20.47 -22.78
C ALA A 192 -19.65 -20.33 -23.14
N GLN A 193 -19.29 -20.41 -24.43
CA GLN A 193 -17.92 -20.16 -24.92
C GLN A 193 -17.47 -18.72 -24.70
N LEU A 194 -18.37 -17.74 -24.90
CA LEU A 194 -18.09 -16.34 -24.58
C LEU A 194 -17.87 -16.15 -23.08
N GLN A 195 -18.65 -16.82 -22.24
CA GLN A 195 -18.52 -16.72 -20.79
C GLN A 195 -17.17 -17.25 -20.31
N VAL A 196 -16.69 -18.38 -20.87
CA VAL A 196 -15.35 -18.91 -20.54
C VAL A 196 -14.27 -17.89 -20.90
N ARG A 197 -14.30 -17.29 -22.11
CA ARG A 197 -13.31 -16.27 -22.51
C ARG A 197 -13.33 -15.04 -21.60
N ARG A 198 -14.51 -14.59 -21.17
CA ARG A 198 -14.63 -13.48 -20.21
C ARG A 198 -14.02 -13.86 -18.87
N ALA A 199 -14.32 -15.04 -18.36
CA ALA A 199 -13.79 -15.52 -17.09
C ALA A 199 -12.25 -15.72 -17.12
N GLU A 200 -11.68 -16.14 -18.26
CA GLU A 200 -10.23 -16.21 -18.46
C GLU A 200 -9.58 -14.84 -18.36
N THR A 201 -10.17 -13.83 -19.00
CA THR A 201 -9.68 -12.44 -18.92
C THR A 201 -9.82 -11.88 -17.51
N GLU A 202 -10.95 -12.13 -16.84
CA GLU A 202 -11.18 -11.70 -15.46
C GLU A 202 -10.15 -12.33 -14.50
N LYS A 203 -9.91 -13.64 -14.63
CA LYS A 203 -8.86 -14.33 -13.85
C LYS A 203 -7.49 -13.70 -14.09
N ALA A 204 -7.09 -13.50 -15.35
CA ALA A 204 -5.80 -12.92 -15.68
C ALA A 204 -5.63 -11.52 -15.08
N THR A 205 -6.66 -10.67 -15.18
CA THR A 205 -6.65 -9.32 -14.60
C THR A 205 -6.55 -9.35 -13.09
N ALA A 206 -7.34 -10.16 -12.41
CA ALA A 206 -7.32 -10.26 -10.96
C ALA A 206 -5.98 -10.82 -10.43
N TYR A 207 -5.38 -11.76 -11.16
CA TYR A 207 -4.05 -12.29 -10.83
C TYR A 207 -2.95 -11.25 -11.00
N GLN A 208 -3.01 -10.41 -12.03
CA GLN A 208 -2.08 -9.30 -12.23
C GLN A 208 -2.21 -8.26 -11.11
N GLN A 209 -3.43 -7.94 -10.69
CA GLN A 209 -3.66 -7.02 -9.57
C GLN A 209 -3.07 -7.56 -8.26
N LEU A 210 -3.27 -8.85 -7.96
CA LEU A 210 -2.68 -9.48 -6.79
C LEU A 210 -1.14 -9.48 -6.89
N ALA A 211 -0.58 -9.80 -8.05
CA ALA A 211 0.86 -9.76 -8.27
C ALA A 211 1.44 -8.35 -8.04
N GLN A 212 0.80 -7.31 -8.55
CA GLN A 212 1.20 -5.92 -8.34
C GLN A 212 1.23 -5.55 -6.85
N ILE A 213 0.18 -5.89 -6.10
CA ILE A 213 0.09 -5.59 -4.66
C ILE A 213 1.15 -6.35 -3.86
N THR A 214 1.49 -7.58 -4.28
CA THR A 214 2.57 -8.37 -3.68
C THR A 214 3.97 -7.96 -4.15
N GLY A 215 4.10 -6.87 -4.92
CA GLY A 215 5.38 -6.30 -5.34
C GLY A 215 5.99 -6.94 -6.59
N SER A 216 5.22 -7.70 -7.37
CA SER A 216 5.66 -8.31 -8.62
C SER A 216 4.96 -7.69 -9.84
N SER A 217 5.71 -7.46 -10.91
CA SER A 217 5.15 -7.07 -12.21
C SER A 217 4.63 -8.26 -13.04
N VAL A 218 4.93 -9.48 -12.61
CA VAL A 218 4.60 -10.73 -13.31
C VAL A 218 3.89 -11.67 -12.34
N THR A 219 2.90 -12.39 -12.84
CA THR A 219 2.21 -13.44 -12.06
C THR A 219 3.15 -14.62 -11.85
N VAL A 220 3.52 -14.89 -10.60
CA VAL A 220 4.47 -15.96 -10.22
C VAL A 220 3.72 -17.23 -9.76
N PHE A 221 2.40 -17.20 -9.74
CA PHE A 221 1.52 -18.28 -9.26
C PHE A 221 0.45 -18.61 -10.29
N ASP A 222 0.10 -19.91 -10.40
CA ASP A 222 -0.92 -20.41 -11.32
C ASP A 222 -2.28 -20.64 -10.65
N ARG A 223 -2.26 -20.89 -9.35
CA ARG A 223 -3.46 -21.21 -8.58
C ARG A 223 -3.39 -20.59 -7.19
N LEU A 224 -4.56 -20.18 -6.70
CA LEU A 224 -4.74 -19.75 -5.32
C LEU A 224 -5.32 -20.90 -4.50
N GLU A 225 -4.80 -21.06 -3.28
CA GLU A 225 -5.38 -21.98 -2.32
C GLU A 225 -6.64 -21.38 -1.72
N SER A 226 -7.71 -22.18 -1.70
CA SER A 226 -8.94 -21.74 -1.03
C SER A 226 -8.68 -21.69 0.48
N PRO A 227 -8.87 -20.55 1.14
CA PRO A 227 -8.67 -20.47 2.58
C PRO A 227 -9.70 -21.34 3.30
N THR A 228 -9.23 -22.07 4.29
CA THR A 228 -10.06 -22.91 5.18
C THR A 228 -10.88 -22.09 6.18
N LEU A 229 -10.64 -20.78 6.26
CA LEU A 229 -11.24 -19.91 7.27
C LEU A 229 -12.42 -19.13 6.68
N SER A 230 -13.59 -19.39 7.25
CA SER A 230 -14.72 -18.46 7.14
C SER A 230 -14.30 -17.08 7.69
N PRO A 231 -14.82 -15.97 7.12
CA PRO A 231 -14.54 -14.61 7.62
C PRO A 231 -14.85 -14.40 9.11
N GLY A 232 -15.56 -15.34 9.75
CA GLY A 232 -16.00 -15.24 11.13
C GLY A 232 -17.18 -14.27 11.28
N LEU A 233 -17.74 -14.23 12.48
CA LEU A 233 -18.81 -13.27 12.80
C LEU A 233 -18.21 -11.88 13.08
N PRO A 234 -18.90 -10.80 12.70
CA PRO A 234 -18.47 -9.45 13.02
C PRO A 234 -18.47 -9.24 14.54
N PRO A 235 -17.48 -8.49 15.09
CA PRO A 235 -17.49 -8.09 16.49
C PRO A 235 -18.61 -7.09 16.76
N ARG A 236 -18.89 -6.83 18.04
CA ARG A 236 -19.88 -5.82 18.42
C ARG A 236 -19.39 -4.42 18.05
N THR A 237 -20.29 -3.61 17.56
CA THR A 237 -19.99 -2.24 17.16
C THR A 237 -19.41 -1.41 18.32
N GLU A 238 -19.97 -1.57 19.53
CA GLU A 238 -19.56 -0.84 20.72
C GLU A 238 -18.11 -1.15 21.09
N ASP A 239 -17.70 -2.42 20.98
CA ASP A 239 -16.34 -2.89 21.31
C ASP A 239 -15.28 -2.28 20.38
N LEU A 240 -15.61 -2.10 19.11
CA LEU A 240 -14.73 -1.44 18.14
C LEU A 240 -14.70 0.08 18.34
N LEU A 241 -15.86 0.70 18.50
CA LEU A 241 -15.94 2.15 18.72
C LEU A 241 -15.23 2.59 20.01
N ALA A 242 -15.19 1.74 21.03
CA ALA A 242 -14.40 2.00 22.25
C ALA A 242 -12.88 2.00 21.98
N LYS A 243 -12.41 1.38 20.90
CA LYS A 243 -11.01 1.35 20.48
C LYS A 243 -10.67 2.41 19.42
N LEU A 244 -11.62 3.24 19.01
CA LEU A 244 -11.44 4.19 17.92
C LEU A 244 -10.25 5.12 18.14
N ASP A 245 -10.09 5.66 19.34
CA ASP A 245 -8.99 6.57 19.68
C ASP A 245 -7.61 5.88 19.65
N GLN A 246 -7.56 4.55 19.66
CA GLN A 246 -6.31 3.78 19.57
C GLN A 246 -5.89 3.51 18.12
N THR A 247 -6.76 3.76 17.15
CA THR A 247 -6.45 3.55 15.74
C THR A 247 -5.32 4.46 15.26
N ALA A 248 -4.52 4.00 14.32
CA ALA A 248 -3.41 4.77 13.77
C ALA A 248 -3.88 6.13 13.22
N GLU A 249 -5.03 6.17 12.58
CA GLU A 249 -5.59 7.38 11.96
C GLU A 249 -6.07 8.40 13.00
N MET A 250 -6.74 7.97 14.08
CA MET A 250 -7.12 8.87 15.17
C MET A 250 -5.90 9.40 15.92
N ARG A 251 -4.92 8.55 16.21
CA ARG A 251 -3.66 8.96 16.83
C ARG A 251 -2.89 9.95 15.93
N GLN A 252 -2.90 9.73 14.61
CA GLN A 252 -2.29 10.65 13.64
C GLN A 252 -3.00 12.02 13.66
N ALA A 253 -4.33 12.05 13.75
CA ALA A 253 -5.08 13.30 13.87
C ALA A 253 -4.76 14.06 15.16
N VAL A 254 -4.56 13.36 16.29
CA VAL A 254 -4.12 13.98 17.56
C VAL A 254 -2.69 14.53 17.43
N VAL A 255 -1.76 13.74 16.89
CA VAL A 255 -0.36 14.19 16.66
C VAL A 255 -0.31 15.39 15.71
N GLN A 256 -1.25 15.49 14.75
CA GLN A 256 -1.34 16.67 13.88
C GLN A 256 -1.75 17.93 14.64
N ILE A 257 -2.63 17.81 15.66
CA ILE A 257 -2.94 18.93 16.57
C ILE A 257 -1.70 19.34 17.34
N ASP A 258 -1.00 18.38 17.97
CA ASP A 258 0.22 18.65 18.75
C ASP A 258 1.29 19.30 17.90
N LYS A 259 1.50 18.82 16.66
CA LYS A 259 2.42 19.41 15.69
C LYS A 259 2.04 20.86 15.33
N SER A 260 0.73 21.12 15.16
CA SER A 260 0.24 22.46 14.85
C SER A 260 0.41 23.42 16.03
N ASP A 261 0.17 22.94 17.25
CA ASP A 261 0.37 23.71 18.49
C ASP A 261 1.89 23.96 18.73
N ALA A 262 2.76 22.98 18.48
CA ALA A 262 4.20 23.16 18.50
C ALA A 262 4.68 24.17 17.43
N SER A 263 4.08 24.14 16.23
CA SER A 263 4.35 25.13 15.17
C SER A 263 3.96 26.54 15.60
N LEU A 264 2.83 26.69 16.28
CA LEU A 264 2.42 27.96 16.88
C LEU A 264 3.42 28.42 17.94
N GLY A 265 3.91 27.51 18.76
CA GLY A 265 5.01 27.77 19.72
C GLY A 265 6.26 28.28 19.03
N SER A 266 6.66 27.65 17.90
CA SER A 266 7.79 28.05 17.09
C SER A 266 7.62 29.47 16.51
N GLU A 267 6.45 29.79 15.96
CA GLU A 267 6.16 31.14 15.46
C GLU A 267 6.14 32.20 16.56
N LYS A 268 5.66 31.87 17.76
CA LYS A 268 5.74 32.73 18.93
C LYS A 268 7.19 32.98 19.36
N ALA A 269 8.06 31.97 19.30
CA ALA A 269 9.48 32.09 19.61
C ALA A 269 10.22 33.02 18.62
N GLN A 270 9.77 33.07 17.35
CA GLN A 270 10.33 33.95 16.32
C GLN A 270 10.16 35.45 16.64
N ARG A 271 9.22 35.84 17.52
CA ARG A 271 9.10 37.24 17.98
C ARG A 271 10.33 37.76 18.70
N ILE A 272 11.09 36.87 19.31
CA ILE A 272 12.32 37.25 20.03
C ILE A 272 13.47 37.26 19.03
N PRO A 273 14.13 38.39 18.77
CA PRO A 273 15.23 38.46 17.81
C PRO A 273 16.45 37.64 18.27
N ASN A 274 17.28 37.25 17.33
CA ASN A 274 18.55 36.60 17.63
C ASN A 274 19.60 37.66 18.01
N LEU A 275 20.53 37.28 18.88
CA LEU A 275 21.72 38.08 19.21
C LEU A 275 22.89 37.56 18.40
N THR A 276 23.54 38.46 17.64
CA THR A 276 24.79 38.13 16.97
C THR A 276 25.95 38.72 17.75
N VAL A 277 26.89 37.88 18.14
CA VAL A 277 28.16 38.28 18.79
C VAL A 277 29.23 38.18 17.75
N SER A 278 30.05 39.23 17.63
CA SER A 278 31.16 39.26 16.70
C SER A 278 32.48 39.67 17.40
N VAL A 279 33.57 39.04 16.96
CA VAL A 279 34.93 39.40 17.36
C VAL A 279 35.76 39.58 16.10
N GLY A 280 36.59 40.62 16.03
CA GLY A 280 37.37 40.89 14.83
C GLY A 280 38.65 41.59 15.12
N SER A 281 39.47 41.73 14.06
CA SER A 281 40.70 42.52 14.09
C SER A 281 40.75 43.33 12.79
N GLN A 282 40.92 44.63 12.95
CA GLN A 282 41.03 45.62 11.87
C GLN A 282 42.45 46.12 11.80
N TYR A 283 43.04 46.12 10.61
CA TYR A 283 44.33 46.72 10.33
C TYR A 283 44.16 47.96 9.46
N ASP A 284 44.59 49.13 9.98
CA ASP A 284 44.59 50.40 9.26
C ASP A 284 45.96 50.66 8.70
N ARG A 285 46.12 50.76 7.39
CA ARG A 285 47.41 51.04 6.73
C ARG A 285 47.87 52.50 6.85
N SER A 286 46.95 53.43 7.06
CA SER A 286 47.24 54.82 7.14
C SER A 286 48.05 55.15 8.42
N VAL A 287 47.66 54.58 9.54
CA VAL A 287 48.31 54.69 10.84
C VAL A 287 49.15 53.46 11.20
N ARG A 288 49.11 52.39 10.41
CA ARG A 288 49.80 51.10 10.61
C ARG A 288 49.52 50.44 11.95
N GLU A 289 48.30 50.63 12.43
CA GLU A 289 47.83 50.03 13.69
C GLU A 289 46.82 48.90 13.48
N ARG A 290 46.78 48.01 14.47
CA ARG A 290 45.83 46.94 14.53
C ARG A 290 44.92 47.12 15.75
N VAL A 291 43.63 47.11 15.54
CA VAL A 291 42.62 47.29 16.58
C VAL A 291 41.74 46.01 16.63
N ASN A 292 41.46 45.47 17.84
CA ASN A 292 40.55 44.40 18.04
C ASN A 292 39.18 44.98 18.29
N THR A 293 38.16 44.36 17.66
CA THR A 293 36.78 44.80 17.74
C THR A 293 35.92 43.69 18.36
N VAL A 294 34.99 44.06 19.22
CA VAL A 294 33.93 43.20 19.74
C VAL A 294 32.60 43.90 19.46
N GLY A 295 31.69 43.19 18.83
CA GLY A 295 30.41 43.73 18.46
C GLY A 295 29.24 42.85 18.94
N LEU A 296 28.16 43.50 19.28
CA LEU A 296 26.86 42.87 19.55
C LEU A 296 25.84 43.51 18.63
N SER A 297 25.08 42.67 17.92
CA SER A 297 24.01 43.11 17.01
C SER A 297 22.73 42.34 17.25
N MET A 298 21.62 43.05 17.36
CA MET A 298 20.29 42.48 17.53
C MET A 298 19.29 43.36 16.79
N PRO A 299 18.45 42.79 15.88
CA PRO A 299 17.39 43.55 15.24
C PRO A 299 16.30 43.94 16.26
N LEU A 300 15.76 45.17 16.12
CA LEU A 300 14.71 45.68 16.98
C LEU A 300 13.31 45.40 16.30
N PRO A 301 12.45 44.58 16.86
CA PRO A 301 11.16 44.21 16.26
C PRO A 301 10.10 45.29 16.47
N LEU A 302 10.26 46.44 15.80
CA LEU A 302 9.33 47.58 15.94
C LEU A 302 8.06 47.39 15.15
N PHE A 303 8.15 46.91 13.90
CA PHE A 303 7.05 46.77 12.95
C PHE A 303 6.68 45.31 12.78
N ASP A 304 7.65 44.46 12.44
CA ASP A 304 7.43 43.04 12.27
C ASP A 304 7.77 42.30 13.58
N ARG A 305 6.69 41.75 14.17
CA ARG A 305 6.71 40.93 15.40
C ARG A 305 6.19 39.53 15.12
N ASN A 306 6.27 39.09 13.86
CA ASN A 306 5.76 37.81 13.40
C ASN A 306 4.24 37.64 13.61
N GLN A 307 3.47 38.74 13.73
CA GLN A 307 2.06 38.70 14.09
C GLN A 307 1.19 37.98 13.07
N GLY A 308 1.51 38.14 11.78
CA GLY A 308 0.79 37.49 10.68
C GLY A 308 0.96 35.95 10.69
N ASN A 309 2.19 35.46 10.86
CA ASN A 309 2.46 34.03 10.93
C ASN A 309 1.90 33.39 12.21
N ILE A 310 1.94 34.12 13.34
CA ILE A 310 1.31 33.67 14.60
C ILE A 310 -0.19 33.50 14.40
N LEU A 311 -0.88 34.49 13.79
CA LEU A 311 -2.30 34.38 13.50
C LEU A 311 -2.60 33.22 12.55
N SER A 312 -1.86 33.12 11.45
CA SER A 312 -2.01 32.03 10.48
C SER A 312 -1.83 30.65 11.12
N THR A 313 -0.79 30.48 11.92
CA THR A 313 -0.50 29.20 12.59
C THR A 313 -1.49 28.90 13.71
N SER A 314 -2.02 29.91 14.40
CA SER A 314 -3.14 29.74 15.33
C SER A 314 -4.39 29.17 14.63
N ARG A 315 -4.73 29.73 13.44
CA ARG A 315 -5.86 29.20 12.65
C ARG A 315 -5.63 27.79 12.12
N ARG A 316 -4.38 27.44 11.82
CA ARG A 316 -4.02 26.05 11.45
C ARG A 316 -4.18 25.09 12.62
N ALA A 317 -3.89 25.51 13.84
CA ALA A 317 -4.13 24.70 15.03
C ALA A 317 -5.65 24.50 15.27
N ASP A 318 -6.46 25.55 15.10
CA ASP A 318 -7.92 25.41 15.14
C ASP A 318 -8.43 24.46 14.04
N GLN A 319 -7.94 24.62 12.81
CA GLN A 319 -8.26 23.74 11.67
C GLN A 319 -7.91 22.28 11.96
N ALA A 320 -6.75 22.00 12.59
CA ALA A 320 -6.36 20.63 12.93
C ALA A 320 -7.32 19.96 13.93
N ARG A 321 -7.88 20.74 14.87
CA ARG A 321 -8.92 20.26 15.81
C ARG A 321 -10.22 19.91 15.09
N ASP A 322 -10.65 20.76 14.16
CA ASP A 322 -11.84 20.50 13.35
C ASP A 322 -11.63 19.27 12.43
N GLN A 323 -10.45 19.13 11.85
CA GLN A 323 -10.08 17.97 11.05
C GLN A 323 -10.10 16.67 11.88
N ARG A 324 -9.60 16.69 13.12
CA ARG A 324 -9.69 15.55 14.04
C ARG A 324 -11.13 15.12 14.27
N ASN A 325 -12.04 16.09 14.50
CA ASN A 325 -13.46 15.79 14.69
C ASN A 325 -14.10 15.22 13.41
N ALA A 326 -13.71 15.72 12.25
CA ALA A 326 -14.16 15.18 10.96
C ALA A 326 -13.68 13.74 10.74
N VAL A 327 -12.41 13.43 11.08
CA VAL A 327 -11.86 12.08 11.03
C VAL A 327 -12.63 11.14 11.95
N GLU A 328 -12.92 11.55 13.19
CA GLU A 328 -13.70 10.75 14.14
C GLU A 328 -15.08 10.40 13.58
N LEU A 329 -15.81 11.39 13.07
CA LEU A 329 -17.14 11.18 12.51
C LEU A 329 -17.11 10.23 11.31
N ARG A 330 -16.13 10.41 10.41
CA ARG A 330 -15.92 9.54 9.24
C ARG A 330 -15.62 8.12 9.65
N LEU A 331 -14.66 7.88 10.55
CA LEU A 331 -14.29 6.54 11.00
C LEU A 331 -15.43 5.82 11.72
N ARG A 332 -16.25 6.54 12.52
CA ARG A 332 -17.46 5.98 13.14
C ARG A 332 -18.43 5.47 12.07
N THR A 333 -18.68 6.30 11.04
CA THR A 333 -19.60 5.95 9.95
C THR A 333 -19.06 4.79 9.11
N GLU A 334 -17.79 4.82 8.74
CA GLU A 334 -17.13 3.75 7.98
C GLU A 334 -17.15 2.42 8.74
N THR A 335 -16.85 2.45 10.04
CA THR A 335 -16.92 1.26 10.91
C THR A 335 -18.32 0.66 10.94
N GLN A 336 -19.33 1.49 11.16
CA GLN A 336 -20.72 1.04 11.21
C GLN A 336 -21.16 0.45 9.87
N THR A 337 -20.83 1.12 8.77
CA THR A 337 -21.16 0.65 7.42
C THR A 337 -20.48 -0.69 7.11
N ALA A 338 -19.18 -0.81 7.41
CA ALA A 338 -18.44 -2.05 7.17
C ALA A 338 -18.97 -3.21 8.03
N LEU A 339 -19.31 -2.97 9.30
CA LEU A 339 -19.91 -4.00 10.17
C LEU A 339 -21.29 -4.44 9.69
N ASN A 340 -22.13 -3.53 9.24
CA ASN A 340 -23.45 -3.85 8.67
C ASN A 340 -23.29 -4.70 7.40
N GLN A 341 -22.39 -4.30 6.50
CA GLN A 341 -22.09 -5.05 5.28
C GLN A 341 -21.55 -6.46 5.61
N TRP A 342 -20.64 -6.57 6.60
CA TRP A 342 -20.11 -7.86 7.04
C TRP A 342 -21.20 -8.76 7.60
N SER A 343 -22.07 -8.23 8.47
CA SER A 343 -23.19 -8.97 9.05
C SER A 343 -24.16 -9.47 7.98
N THR A 344 -24.55 -8.61 7.03
CA THR A 344 -25.46 -8.97 5.93
C THR A 344 -24.83 -10.05 5.05
N ALA A 345 -23.58 -9.86 4.63
CA ALA A 345 -22.89 -10.83 3.78
C ALA A 345 -22.70 -12.19 4.49
N MET A 346 -22.47 -12.20 5.80
CA MET A 346 -22.40 -13.46 6.57
C MET A 346 -23.75 -14.19 6.64
N GLN A 347 -24.86 -13.46 6.76
CA GLN A 347 -26.20 -14.05 6.71
C GLN A 347 -26.50 -14.65 5.33
N GLU A 348 -26.07 -13.99 4.27
CA GLU A 348 -26.16 -14.54 2.91
C GLU A 348 -25.33 -15.81 2.76
N VAL A 349 -24.05 -15.79 3.17
CA VAL A 349 -23.16 -16.96 3.16
C VAL A 349 -23.83 -18.14 3.89
N GLU A 350 -24.37 -17.90 5.08
CA GLU A 350 -25.05 -18.92 5.86
C GLU A 350 -26.30 -19.47 5.14
N SER A 351 -27.09 -18.60 4.50
CA SER A 351 -28.27 -18.98 3.74
C SER A 351 -27.93 -19.84 2.51
N TYR A 352 -26.85 -19.47 1.80
CA TYR A 352 -26.36 -20.28 0.69
C TYR A 352 -25.82 -21.63 1.17
N ASP A 353 -25.00 -21.66 2.21
CA ASP A 353 -24.35 -22.87 2.73
C ASP A 353 -25.36 -23.87 3.29
N LYS A 354 -26.30 -23.40 4.12
CA LYS A 354 -27.26 -24.27 4.83
C LYS A 354 -28.51 -24.65 4.04
N THR A 355 -28.93 -23.80 3.10
CA THR A 355 -30.24 -23.98 2.46
C THR A 355 -30.16 -24.04 0.94
N ILE A 356 -29.56 -23.01 0.30
CA ILE A 356 -29.67 -22.84 -1.16
C ILE A 356 -28.83 -23.88 -1.90
N LEU A 357 -27.56 -24.05 -1.53
CA LEU A 357 -26.64 -24.99 -2.20
C LEU A 357 -27.10 -26.45 -2.00
N PRO A 358 -27.47 -26.92 -0.79
CA PRO A 358 -28.00 -28.26 -0.62
C PRO A 358 -29.30 -28.52 -1.42
N SER A 359 -30.23 -27.55 -1.44
CA SER A 359 -31.47 -27.67 -2.19
C SER A 359 -31.22 -27.70 -3.70
N ALA A 360 -30.35 -26.85 -4.22
CA ALA A 360 -29.95 -26.84 -5.63
C ALA A 360 -29.26 -28.16 -6.04
N GLN A 361 -28.38 -28.69 -5.19
CA GLN A 361 -27.74 -29.99 -5.43
C GLN A 361 -28.78 -31.13 -5.46
N GLN A 362 -29.71 -31.14 -4.50
CA GLN A 362 -30.78 -32.11 -4.47
C GLN A 362 -31.68 -32.05 -5.73
N ALA A 363 -31.95 -30.85 -6.25
CA ALA A 363 -32.68 -30.67 -7.49
C ALA A 363 -31.96 -31.32 -8.68
N VAL A 364 -30.62 -31.10 -8.78
CA VAL A 364 -29.78 -31.75 -9.81
C VAL A 364 -29.84 -33.27 -9.70
N ASP A 365 -29.67 -33.81 -8.49
CA ASP A 365 -29.67 -35.26 -8.27
C ASP A 365 -31.04 -35.88 -8.59
N THR A 366 -32.12 -35.16 -8.29
CA THR A 366 -33.49 -35.59 -8.57
C THR A 366 -33.81 -35.56 -10.08
N ALA A 367 -33.42 -34.43 -10.75
CA ALA A 367 -33.60 -34.28 -12.18
C ALA A 367 -32.79 -35.32 -12.96
N THR A 368 -31.56 -35.61 -12.56
CA THR A 368 -30.70 -36.61 -13.19
C THR A 368 -31.29 -38.02 -13.05
N ARG A 369 -31.71 -38.41 -11.85
CA ARG A 369 -32.41 -39.71 -11.63
C ARG A 369 -33.71 -39.81 -12.40
N GLY A 370 -34.51 -38.74 -12.43
CA GLY A 370 -35.76 -38.69 -13.21
C GLY A 370 -35.51 -38.84 -14.70
N PHE A 371 -34.46 -38.28 -15.22
CA PHE A 371 -34.02 -38.42 -16.62
C PHE A 371 -33.62 -39.86 -16.94
N GLU A 372 -32.79 -40.49 -16.09
CA GLU A 372 -32.38 -41.89 -16.23
C GLU A 372 -33.56 -42.85 -16.24
N MET A 373 -34.60 -42.55 -15.45
CA MET A 373 -35.86 -43.31 -15.42
C MET A 373 -36.83 -42.94 -16.56
N GLY A 374 -36.46 -42.02 -17.45
CA GLY A 374 -37.31 -41.55 -18.56
C GLY A 374 -38.51 -40.72 -18.15
N LYS A 375 -38.57 -40.23 -16.88
CA LYS A 375 -39.67 -39.42 -16.35
C LYS A 375 -39.53 -37.92 -16.66
N PHE A 376 -38.27 -37.43 -16.80
CA PHE A 376 -37.95 -36.03 -17.10
C PHE A 376 -37.23 -35.93 -18.43
N GLY A 377 -37.34 -34.78 -19.10
CA GLY A 377 -36.51 -34.44 -20.24
C GLY A 377 -35.09 -34.02 -19.80
N PHE A 378 -34.18 -34.00 -20.74
CA PHE A 378 -32.80 -33.53 -20.45
C PHE A 378 -32.74 -32.03 -20.12
N ILE A 379 -33.72 -31.27 -20.59
CA ILE A 379 -33.80 -29.81 -20.34
C ILE A 379 -33.95 -29.55 -18.85
N GLU A 380 -34.72 -30.34 -18.12
CA GLU A 380 -34.91 -30.21 -16.67
C GLU A 380 -33.59 -30.46 -15.90
N VAL A 381 -32.77 -31.40 -16.39
CA VAL A 381 -31.42 -31.63 -15.81
C VAL A 381 -30.51 -30.43 -16.04
N LEU A 382 -30.53 -29.88 -17.26
CA LEU A 382 -29.74 -28.70 -17.60
C LEU A 382 -30.15 -27.48 -16.76
N ASP A 383 -31.43 -27.26 -16.57
CA ASP A 383 -31.97 -26.16 -15.80
C ASP A 383 -31.59 -26.27 -14.32
N ALA A 384 -31.74 -27.46 -13.73
CA ALA A 384 -31.31 -27.72 -12.36
C ALA A 384 -29.80 -27.50 -12.17
N GLN A 385 -28.96 -27.96 -13.10
CA GLN A 385 -27.52 -27.78 -13.07
C GLN A 385 -27.12 -26.30 -13.25
N ARG A 386 -27.79 -25.55 -14.14
CA ARG A 386 -27.61 -24.10 -14.28
C ARG A 386 -27.92 -23.36 -12.98
N THR A 387 -29.02 -23.74 -12.33
CA THR A 387 -29.42 -23.18 -11.03
C THR A 387 -28.35 -23.41 -9.98
N LEU A 388 -27.78 -24.61 -9.90
CA LEU A 388 -26.69 -24.91 -8.96
C LEU A 388 -25.41 -24.08 -9.27
N ILE A 389 -25.04 -23.92 -10.54
CA ILE A 389 -23.87 -23.12 -10.96
C ILE A 389 -24.07 -21.66 -10.57
N VAL A 390 -25.26 -21.11 -10.82
CA VAL A 390 -25.59 -19.72 -10.42
C VAL A 390 -25.52 -19.57 -8.90
N ALA A 391 -26.10 -20.50 -8.14
CA ALA A 391 -26.07 -20.48 -6.68
C ALA A 391 -24.63 -20.54 -6.11
N ARG A 392 -23.76 -21.35 -6.71
CA ARG A 392 -22.33 -21.39 -6.36
C ARG A 392 -21.63 -20.06 -6.65
N GLY A 393 -21.96 -19.42 -7.77
CA GLY A 393 -21.44 -18.10 -8.11
C GLY A 393 -21.84 -17.05 -7.07
N GLN A 394 -23.11 -17.02 -6.69
CA GLN A 394 -23.63 -16.08 -5.68
C GLN A 394 -23.04 -16.34 -4.29
N TYR A 395 -22.88 -17.59 -3.88
CA TYR A 395 -22.19 -17.94 -2.63
C TYR A 395 -20.77 -17.36 -2.57
N LEU A 396 -20.00 -17.49 -3.65
CA LEU A 396 -18.63 -16.93 -3.73
C LEU A 396 -18.65 -15.41 -3.68
N GLU A 397 -19.66 -14.78 -4.27
CA GLU A 397 -19.80 -13.31 -4.22
C GLU A 397 -20.11 -12.84 -2.80
N SER A 398 -21.03 -13.50 -2.09
CA SER A 398 -21.34 -13.20 -0.69
C SER A 398 -20.13 -13.45 0.22
N LEU A 399 -19.34 -14.50 -0.02
CA LEU A 399 -18.11 -14.77 0.72
C LEU A 399 -17.07 -13.68 0.49
N ALA A 400 -16.90 -13.23 -0.75
CA ALA A 400 -16.00 -12.13 -1.09
C ALA A 400 -16.47 -10.81 -0.46
N ALA A 401 -17.79 -10.54 -0.46
CA ALA A 401 -18.38 -9.37 0.20
C ALA A 401 -18.11 -9.36 1.72
N ALA A 402 -18.31 -10.49 2.39
CA ALA A 402 -18.01 -10.64 3.82
C ALA A 402 -16.52 -10.39 4.13
N THR A 403 -15.64 -10.94 3.30
CA THR A 403 -14.19 -10.78 3.46
C THR A 403 -13.73 -9.35 3.19
N ASN A 404 -14.30 -8.69 2.18
CA ASN A 404 -14.02 -7.29 1.87
C ASN A 404 -14.48 -6.38 3.00
N ALA A 405 -15.66 -6.60 3.56
CA ALA A 405 -16.18 -5.82 4.68
C ALA A 405 -15.31 -6.02 5.95
N ARG A 406 -14.87 -7.25 6.23
CA ARG A 406 -13.89 -7.54 7.28
C ARG A 406 -12.58 -6.78 7.03
N ALA A 407 -12.04 -6.84 5.83
CA ALA A 407 -10.79 -6.15 5.48
C ALA A 407 -10.90 -4.63 5.65
N GLN A 408 -12.08 -4.02 5.41
CA GLN A 408 -12.31 -2.61 5.68
C GLN A 408 -12.25 -2.29 7.18
N VAL A 409 -12.80 -3.15 8.03
CA VAL A 409 -12.65 -3.00 9.49
C VAL A 409 -11.19 -3.15 9.91
N GLU A 410 -10.48 -4.14 9.38
CA GLU A 410 -9.05 -4.37 9.67
C GLU A 410 -8.15 -3.24 9.14
N ARG A 411 -8.55 -2.52 8.12
CA ARG A 411 -7.87 -1.30 7.64
C ARG A 411 -7.80 -0.22 8.70
N VAL A 412 -8.88 -0.06 9.47
CA VAL A 412 -9.00 0.97 10.51
C VAL A 412 -8.37 0.53 11.83
N TYR A 413 -8.72 -0.68 12.28
CA TYR A 413 -8.39 -1.16 13.63
C TYR A 413 -7.15 -2.06 13.69
N GLY A 414 -6.58 -2.44 12.54
CA GLY A 414 -5.62 -3.52 12.46
C GLY A 414 -6.30 -4.88 12.51
N GLU A 415 -5.53 -5.93 12.83
CA GLU A 415 -6.03 -7.30 12.87
C GLU A 415 -7.13 -7.45 13.93
N VAL A 416 -8.36 -7.64 13.47
CA VAL A 416 -9.49 -7.96 14.32
C VAL A 416 -9.47 -9.46 14.53
N GLY A 417 -8.88 -9.92 15.65
CA GLY A 417 -8.67 -11.31 15.95
C GLY A 417 -9.95 -12.13 15.84
N SER A 418 -9.85 -13.28 15.22
CA SER A 418 -10.86 -14.33 15.30
C SER A 418 -10.90 -14.80 16.77
N THR A 419 -11.92 -14.38 17.50
CA THR A 419 -12.21 -14.87 18.85
C THR A 419 -12.68 -16.33 18.87
N ALA A 420 -12.39 -17.10 17.83
CA ALA A 420 -12.70 -18.54 17.74
C ALA A 420 -11.45 -19.38 18.01
N GLY A 421 -10.94 -19.35 19.26
CA GLY A 421 -9.78 -20.19 19.60
C GLY A 421 -9.32 -20.15 21.07
N ALA A 422 -10.13 -19.60 21.96
CA ALA A 422 -9.85 -19.66 23.40
C ALA A 422 -11.08 -20.17 24.17
N ARG A 423 -11.33 -21.46 24.05
CA ARG A 423 -12.03 -22.27 25.05
C ARG A 423 -11.48 -23.70 25.01
#